data_54241c039192fa69928101bead76efa6
#
_entry.id   54241c039192fa69928101bead76efa6
#
_cell.length_a   1.000
_cell.length_b   1.000
_cell.length_c   1.000
_cell.angle_alpha   90.00
_cell.angle_beta   90.00
_cell.angle_gamma   90.00
#
_symmetry.space_group_name_H-M   'P 1'
#
loop_
_entity.id
_entity.type
_entity.pdbx_description
1 polymer ?
#
loop_
_entity_poly.entity_id
_entity_poly.type
_entity_poly.pdbx_seq_one_letter_code
_entity_poly.pdbx_strand_id
1 'polypeptide(L)'
;MTTVDTFELDAKVKALYREVAERPQGDFHFELGEKVAARAGYQPDRIAELPPEAVESFAGVGYFFDLAALEPGEIVVDLGSGSGMDALYAGGLVGPTGQVIGVDFTLAQLAKARKLAADHGAAWVDFRESRIEELPLADASVDCVISNGVINLVPDKPVVFAEAARVLRQGGRLAIADIITEQQLTDAVVCNADLWASCIGGAAQQEVYLQAIESAGFTVVSIRDNAYEFISDRARGASKRYGVKSISVLATKLA
;
A
#
# COMPACT_ATOMS: atom_id res chain seq x y z
N MET A 1 -4.04 27.03 0.04
CA MET A 1 -4.12 25.87 -0.85
C MET A 1 -5.47 25.24 -0.63
N THR A 2 -6.23 25.00 -1.67
CA THR A 2 -7.51 24.26 -1.57
C THR A 2 -7.15 22.80 -1.40
N THR A 3 -7.62 22.18 -0.32
CA THR A 3 -7.35 20.76 0.00
C THR A 3 -8.63 19.95 -0.13
N VAL A 4 -8.52 18.66 -0.35
CA VAL A 4 -9.67 17.75 -0.30
C VAL A 4 -10.31 17.76 1.11
N ASP A 5 -11.62 17.62 1.18
CA ASP A 5 -12.31 17.38 2.44
C ASP A 5 -11.93 15.99 2.96
N THR A 6 -11.15 15.96 4.05
CA THR A 6 -10.60 14.72 4.62
C THR A 6 -11.68 13.82 5.20
N PHE A 7 -12.77 14.39 5.74
CA PHE A 7 -13.88 13.60 6.27
C PHE A 7 -14.65 12.90 5.16
N GLU A 8 -14.94 13.62 4.07
CA GLU A 8 -15.58 13.04 2.89
C GLU A 8 -14.69 11.97 2.25
N LEU A 9 -13.38 12.24 2.14
CA LEU A 9 -12.41 11.29 1.60
C LEU A 9 -12.38 9.99 2.41
N ASP A 10 -12.23 10.07 3.73
CA ASP A 10 -12.22 8.91 4.62
C ASP A 10 -13.49 8.07 4.48
N ALA A 11 -14.65 8.71 4.43
CA ALA A 11 -15.93 8.02 4.25
C ALA A 11 -15.99 7.27 2.91
N LYS A 12 -15.53 7.89 1.82
CA LYS A 12 -15.51 7.28 0.48
C LYS A 12 -14.51 6.13 0.39
N VAL A 13 -13.30 6.30 0.90
CA VAL A 13 -12.28 5.25 0.93
C VAL A 13 -12.77 4.05 1.75
N LYS A 14 -13.30 4.29 2.96
CA LYS A 14 -13.87 3.21 3.79
C LYS A 14 -15.02 2.47 3.11
N ALA A 15 -15.93 3.20 2.46
CA ALA A 15 -17.05 2.60 1.75
C ALA A 15 -16.58 1.72 0.59
N LEU A 16 -15.66 2.23 -0.24
CA LEU A 16 -15.11 1.52 -1.38
C LEU A 16 -14.38 0.23 -0.95
N TYR A 17 -13.45 0.34 0.00
CA TYR A 17 -12.66 -0.82 0.44
C TYR A 17 -13.46 -1.80 1.31
N ARG A 18 -14.55 -1.37 1.96
CA ARG A 18 -15.54 -2.30 2.51
C ARG A 18 -16.16 -3.16 1.40
N GLU A 19 -16.57 -2.53 0.30
CA GLU A 19 -17.14 -3.26 -0.84
C GLU A 19 -16.13 -4.23 -1.47
N VAL A 20 -14.87 -3.84 -1.59
CA VAL A 20 -13.78 -4.73 -2.03
C VAL A 20 -13.64 -5.96 -1.11
N ALA A 21 -13.75 -5.79 0.21
CA ALA A 21 -13.68 -6.90 1.15
C ALA A 21 -14.87 -7.85 1.06
N GLU A 22 -16.09 -7.29 0.97
CA GLU A 22 -17.35 -8.03 1.05
C GLU A 22 -17.78 -8.63 -0.30
N ARG A 23 -17.47 -7.93 -1.41
CA ARG A 23 -17.88 -8.28 -2.77
C ARG A 23 -16.77 -8.02 -3.79
N PRO A 24 -15.65 -8.75 -3.75
CA PRO A 24 -14.50 -8.53 -4.65
C PRO A 24 -14.82 -8.73 -6.13
N GLN A 25 -15.96 -9.37 -6.43
CA GLN A 25 -16.48 -9.54 -7.80
C GLN A 25 -17.34 -8.34 -8.27
N GLY A 26 -17.43 -7.27 -7.48
CA GLY A 26 -18.14 -6.05 -7.82
C GLY A 26 -17.55 -5.30 -9.01
N ASP A 27 -18.23 -4.28 -9.48
CA ASP A 27 -17.75 -3.43 -10.57
C ASP A 27 -16.95 -2.25 -9.98
N PHE A 28 -15.63 -2.32 -10.08
CA PHE A 28 -14.71 -1.31 -9.58
C PHE A 28 -14.03 -0.57 -10.74
N HIS A 29 -13.56 0.64 -10.48
CA HIS A 29 -12.79 1.43 -11.46
C HIS A 29 -11.32 1.00 -11.60
N PHE A 30 -10.91 -0.01 -10.84
CA PHE A 30 -9.61 -0.70 -10.90
C PHE A 30 -9.82 -2.21 -10.93
N GLU A 31 -8.83 -2.92 -11.41
CA GLU A 31 -8.84 -4.38 -11.38
C GLU A 31 -8.46 -4.93 -10.01
N LEU A 32 -8.97 -6.12 -9.72
CA LEU A 32 -8.66 -6.87 -8.49
C LEU A 32 -8.12 -8.27 -8.81
N GLY A 33 -7.44 -8.84 -7.85
CA GLY A 33 -7.20 -10.27 -7.79
C GLY A 33 -5.96 -10.75 -8.52
N GLU A 34 -5.97 -12.04 -8.85
CA GLU A 34 -4.81 -12.77 -9.38
C GLU A 34 -4.20 -12.17 -10.64
N LYS A 35 -5.05 -11.66 -11.56
CA LYS A 35 -4.56 -11.02 -12.79
C LYS A 35 -3.71 -9.79 -12.53
N VAL A 36 -4.11 -8.99 -11.53
CA VAL A 36 -3.35 -7.81 -11.11
C VAL A 36 -2.03 -8.23 -10.47
N ALA A 37 -2.08 -9.21 -9.56
CA ALA A 37 -0.89 -9.74 -8.91
C ALA A 37 0.11 -10.32 -9.92
N ALA A 38 -0.37 -11.12 -10.87
CA ALA A 38 0.46 -11.69 -11.93
C ALA A 38 1.13 -10.61 -12.80
N ARG A 39 0.36 -9.59 -13.23
CA ARG A 39 0.88 -8.47 -14.01
C ARG A 39 1.88 -7.63 -13.22
N ALA A 40 1.67 -7.46 -11.92
CA ALA A 40 2.60 -6.76 -11.02
C ALA A 40 3.92 -7.51 -10.84
N GLY A 41 3.96 -8.83 -11.08
CA GLY A 41 5.17 -9.64 -10.98
C GLY A 41 5.22 -10.58 -9.77
N TYR A 42 4.09 -10.80 -9.09
CA TYR A 42 4.02 -11.82 -8.03
C TYR A 42 4.23 -13.21 -8.60
N GLN A 43 4.99 -14.04 -7.89
CA GLN A 43 5.29 -15.40 -8.31
C GLN A 43 4.04 -16.30 -8.19
N PRO A 44 3.62 -16.98 -9.28
CA PRO A 44 2.39 -17.77 -9.27
C PRO A 44 2.36 -18.87 -8.18
N ASP A 45 3.50 -19.54 -7.97
CA ASP A 45 3.61 -20.59 -6.96
C ASP A 45 3.38 -20.04 -5.53
N ARG A 46 3.86 -18.83 -5.25
CA ARG A 46 3.65 -18.15 -3.97
C ARG A 46 2.22 -17.66 -3.80
N ILE A 47 1.60 -17.16 -4.87
CA ILE A 47 0.17 -16.78 -4.84
C ILE A 47 -0.70 -18.01 -4.56
N ALA A 48 -0.38 -19.16 -5.15
CA ALA A 48 -1.11 -20.41 -4.95
C ALA A 48 -1.05 -20.94 -3.50
N GLU A 49 -0.06 -20.49 -2.71
CA GLU A 49 0.06 -20.80 -1.28
C GLU A 49 -0.84 -19.91 -0.41
N LEU A 50 -1.40 -18.82 -0.94
CA LEU A 50 -2.21 -17.86 -0.18
C LEU A 50 -3.71 -18.26 -0.16
N PRO A 51 -4.48 -17.81 0.85
CA PRO A 51 -5.93 -17.93 0.81
C PRO A 51 -6.50 -17.25 -0.46
N PRO A 52 -7.29 -17.96 -1.28
CA PRO A 52 -7.84 -17.38 -2.51
C PRO A 52 -8.63 -16.09 -2.28
N GLU A 53 -9.34 -15.98 -1.15
CA GLU A 53 -10.15 -14.82 -0.80
C GLU A 53 -9.29 -13.58 -0.48
N ALA A 54 -8.04 -13.75 -0.04
CA ALA A 54 -7.10 -12.64 0.11
C ALA A 54 -6.64 -12.16 -1.27
N VAL A 55 -6.33 -13.09 -2.16
CA VAL A 55 -5.93 -12.81 -3.55
C VAL A 55 -7.05 -12.11 -4.32
N GLU A 56 -8.30 -12.61 -4.23
CA GLU A 56 -9.46 -12.00 -4.90
C GLU A 56 -9.67 -10.52 -4.59
N SER A 57 -9.34 -10.11 -3.35
CA SER A 57 -9.49 -8.71 -2.90
C SER A 57 -8.23 -7.87 -3.11
N PHE A 58 -7.21 -8.40 -3.74
CA PHE A 58 -5.96 -7.68 -3.96
C PHE A 58 -6.13 -6.54 -4.96
N ALA A 59 -5.83 -5.33 -4.51
CA ALA A 59 -5.91 -4.08 -5.27
C ALA A 59 -4.54 -3.38 -5.39
N GLY A 60 -3.46 -4.12 -5.26
CA GLY A 60 -2.10 -3.56 -5.31
C GLY A 60 -1.74 -3.01 -6.69
N VAL A 61 -0.79 -2.09 -6.70
CA VAL A 61 -0.38 -1.35 -7.89
C VAL A 61 1.02 -1.73 -8.39
N GLY A 62 1.74 -2.60 -7.65
CA GLY A 62 3.06 -3.05 -8.04
C GLY A 62 3.58 -4.21 -7.19
N TYR A 63 4.81 -4.62 -7.48
CA TYR A 63 5.56 -5.64 -6.74
C TYR A 63 6.86 -5.04 -6.21
N PHE A 64 7.18 -5.28 -4.96
CA PHE A 64 8.35 -4.71 -4.27
C PHE A 64 9.09 -5.71 -3.39
N PHE A 65 8.64 -6.97 -3.30
CA PHE A 65 9.28 -7.95 -2.40
C PHE A 65 10.70 -8.32 -2.81
N ASP A 66 11.03 -8.22 -4.11
CA ASP A 66 12.40 -8.35 -4.61
C ASP A 66 13.30 -7.21 -4.12
N LEU A 67 12.74 -6.00 -3.98
CA LEU A 67 13.43 -4.84 -3.42
C LEU A 67 13.50 -4.92 -1.90
N ALA A 68 12.41 -5.33 -1.24
CA ALA A 68 12.33 -5.49 0.21
C ALA A 68 13.34 -6.54 0.71
N ALA A 69 13.59 -7.60 -0.06
CA ALA A 69 14.50 -8.70 0.26
C ALA A 69 14.30 -9.18 1.71
N LEU A 70 13.05 -9.54 2.04
CA LEU A 70 12.69 -9.97 3.40
C LEU A 70 13.41 -11.27 3.78
N GLU A 71 13.92 -11.31 5.00
CA GLU A 71 14.64 -12.46 5.56
C GLU A 71 13.82 -13.16 6.67
N PRO A 72 14.02 -14.48 6.87
CA PRO A 72 13.41 -15.19 7.98
C PRO A 72 13.74 -14.55 9.34
N GLY A 73 12.71 -14.37 10.17
CA GLY A 73 12.86 -13.79 11.50
C GLY A 73 12.67 -12.27 11.56
N GLU A 74 12.51 -11.57 10.44
CA GLU A 74 12.26 -10.12 10.42
C GLU A 74 10.86 -9.76 10.92
N ILE A 75 10.74 -8.55 11.47
CA ILE A 75 9.49 -7.91 11.86
C ILE A 75 9.11 -6.91 10.77
N VAL A 76 7.97 -7.14 10.13
CA VAL A 76 7.48 -6.33 9.00
C VAL A 76 6.16 -5.65 9.37
N VAL A 77 5.97 -4.41 8.96
CA VAL A 77 4.66 -3.75 8.99
C VAL A 77 4.15 -3.48 7.58
N ASP A 78 2.89 -3.84 7.31
CA ASP A 78 2.19 -3.60 6.06
C ASP A 78 1.17 -2.47 6.24
N LEU A 79 1.42 -1.33 5.60
CA LEU A 79 0.59 -0.13 5.68
C LEU A 79 -0.57 -0.22 4.69
N GLY A 80 -1.81 -0.23 5.21
CA GLY A 80 -3.01 -0.42 4.42
C GLY A 80 -3.14 -1.85 3.91
N SER A 81 -3.00 -2.81 4.81
CA SER A 81 -2.91 -4.24 4.50
C SER A 81 -4.16 -4.84 3.82
N GLY A 82 -5.28 -4.12 3.81
CA GLY A 82 -6.52 -4.59 3.23
C GLY A 82 -6.94 -5.95 3.75
N SER A 83 -7.34 -6.86 2.85
CA SER A 83 -7.69 -8.26 3.17
C SER A 83 -6.48 -9.16 3.43
N GLY A 84 -5.27 -8.61 3.47
CA GLY A 84 -4.07 -9.26 3.99
C GLY A 84 -3.22 -10.01 2.96
N MET A 85 -3.40 -9.82 1.66
CA MET A 85 -2.61 -10.57 0.67
C MET A 85 -1.10 -10.32 0.83
N ASP A 86 -0.66 -9.04 0.86
CA ASP A 86 0.76 -8.71 1.00
C ASP A 86 1.31 -9.07 2.38
N ALA A 87 0.51 -8.88 3.45
CA ALA A 87 0.91 -9.29 4.79
C ALA A 87 1.10 -10.82 4.90
N LEU A 88 0.22 -11.63 4.30
CA LEU A 88 0.36 -13.10 4.27
C LEU A 88 1.52 -13.54 3.37
N TYR A 89 1.72 -12.87 2.23
CA TYR A 89 2.88 -13.11 1.36
C TYR A 89 4.19 -12.84 2.11
N ALA A 90 4.28 -11.69 2.79
CA ALA A 90 5.42 -11.35 3.68
C ALA A 90 5.58 -12.38 4.79
N GLY A 91 4.47 -12.84 5.38
CA GLY A 91 4.45 -13.90 6.39
C GLY A 91 5.10 -15.20 5.92
N GLY A 92 4.86 -15.58 4.67
CA GLY A 92 5.52 -16.74 4.04
C GLY A 92 7.03 -16.56 3.83
N LEU A 93 7.52 -15.31 3.73
CA LEU A 93 8.94 -15.01 3.59
C LEU A 93 9.67 -14.97 4.94
N VAL A 94 9.10 -14.27 5.93
CA VAL A 94 9.74 -14.12 7.24
C VAL A 94 9.58 -15.37 8.13
N GLY A 95 8.59 -16.18 7.86
CA GLY A 95 8.33 -17.44 8.56
C GLY A 95 7.93 -17.26 10.04
N PRO A 96 7.76 -18.39 10.79
CA PRO A 96 7.23 -18.37 12.16
C PRO A 96 8.18 -17.81 13.21
N THR A 97 9.43 -17.51 12.86
CA THR A 97 10.40 -16.82 13.73
C THR A 97 10.37 -15.31 13.56
N GLY A 98 9.72 -14.82 12.50
CA GLY A 98 9.44 -13.41 12.24
C GLY A 98 8.04 -13.00 12.69
N GLN A 99 7.66 -11.78 12.33
CA GLN A 99 6.33 -11.27 12.57
C GLN A 99 5.92 -10.32 11.44
N VAL A 100 4.66 -10.37 11.02
CA VAL A 100 4.05 -9.37 10.13
C VAL A 100 2.88 -8.71 10.82
N ILE A 101 2.82 -7.39 10.76
CA ILE A 101 1.74 -6.59 11.35
C ILE A 101 1.09 -5.82 10.22
N GLY A 102 -0.08 -6.28 9.78
CA GLY A 102 -0.93 -5.55 8.84
C GLY A 102 -1.71 -4.45 9.57
N VAL A 103 -1.71 -3.24 9.03
CA VAL A 103 -2.45 -2.10 9.57
C VAL A 103 -3.44 -1.60 8.52
N ASP A 104 -4.72 -1.48 8.90
CA ASP A 104 -5.77 -0.89 8.06
C ASP A 104 -6.78 -0.15 8.95
N PHE A 105 -7.52 0.80 8.39
CA PHE A 105 -8.55 1.53 9.12
C PHE A 105 -9.98 1.09 8.72
N THR A 106 -10.10 0.13 7.80
CA THR A 106 -11.37 -0.44 7.31
C THR A 106 -11.69 -1.73 8.02
N LEU A 107 -12.64 -1.70 8.94
CA LEU A 107 -12.98 -2.86 9.79
C LEU A 107 -13.37 -4.13 8.99
N ALA A 108 -14.04 -3.99 7.84
CA ALA A 108 -14.41 -5.12 7.01
C ALA A 108 -13.17 -5.82 6.41
N GLN A 109 -12.17 -5.04 5.99
CA GLN A 109 -10.88 -5.56 5.52
C GLN A 109 -10.17 -6.33 6.63
N LEU A 110 -10.04 -5.74 7.82
CA LEU A 110 -9.38 -6.37 8.97
C LEU A 110 -10.11 -7.64 9.45
N ALA A 111 -11.44 -7.64 9.46
CA ALA A 111 -12.22 -8.83 9.84
C ALA A 111 -11.94 -9.98 8.88
N LYS A 112 -11.91 -9.72 7.57
CA LYS A 112 -11.56 -10.69 6.54
C LYS A 112 -10.12 -11.18 6.70
N ALA A 113 -9.16 -10.26 6.81
CA ALA A 113 -7.74 -10.56 6.94
C ALA A 113 -7.43 -11.44 8.17
N ARG A 114 -7.98 -11.09 9.34
CA ARG A 114 -7.83 -11.87 10.58
C ARG A 114 -8.38 -13.29 10.45
N LYS A 115 -9.57 -13.41 9.85
CA LYS A 115 -10.17 -14.73 9.59
C LYS A 115 -9.27 -15.56 8.67
N LEU A 116 -8.80 -14.99 7.55
CA LEU A 116 -7.97 -15.70 6.59
C LEU A 116 -6.62 -16.11 7.19
N ALA A 117 -5.97 -15.25 7.99
CA ALA A 117 -4.73 -15.61 8.68
C ALA A 117 -4.92 -16.77 9.68
N ALA A 118 -6.01 -16.73 10.45
CA ALA A 118 -6.34 -17.80 11.40
C ALA A 118 -6.62 -19.13 10.68
N ASP A 119 -7.46 -19.12 9.64
CA ASP A 119 -7.80 -20.32 8.86
C ASP A 119 -6.57 -20.89 8.13
N HIS A 120 -5.64 -20.04 7.75
CA HIS A 120 -4.39 -20.42 7.08
C HIS A 120 -3.28 -20.87 8.06
N GLY A 121 -3.50 -20.72 9.36
CA GLY A 121 -2.53 -21.09 10.41
C GLY A 121 -1.32 -20.14 10.49
N ALA A 122 -1.41 -18.93 9.94
CA ALA A 122 -0.35 -17.92 9.94
C ALA A 122 -0.33 -17.13 11.26
N ALA A 123 -0.03 -17.80 12.38
CA ALA A 123 -0.10 -17.22 13.73
C ALA A 123 0.89 -16.05 13.95
N TRP A 124 1.88 -15.88 13.10
CA TRP A 124 2.86 -14.78 13.14
C TRP A 124 2.46 -13.58 12.28
N VAL A 125 1.27 -13.60 11.65
CA VAL A 125 0.68 -12.47 10.93
C VAL A 125 -0.48 -11.92 11.76
N ASP A 126 -0.36 -10.68 12.24
CA ASP A 126 -1.36 -9.98 13.07
C ASP A 126 -1.95 -8.80 12.28
N PHE A 127 -3.19 -8.43 12.55
CA PHE A 127 -3.85 -7.30 11.89
C PHE A 127 -4.43 -6.34 12.92
N ARG A 128 -4.05 -5.05 12.82
CA ARG A 128 -4.41 -4.00 13.75
C ARG A 128 -5.19 -2.89 13.09
N GLU A 129 -6.21 -2.40 13.79
CA GLU A 129 -6.92 -1.19 13.38
C GLU A 129 -6.09 0.03 13.74
N SER A 130 -5.66 0.77 12.74
CA SER A 130 -5.07 2.10 12.88
C SER A 130 -5.05 2.84 11.56
N ARG A 131 -4.81 4.15 11.62
CA ARG A 131 -4.39 4.93 10.47
C ARG A 131 -2.89 4.73 10.24
N ILE A 132 -2.47 4.83 8.98
CA ILE A 132 -1.05 4.69 8.66
C ILE A 132 -0.22 5.92 9.03
N GLU A 133 -0.87 7.03 9.38
CA GLU A 133 -0.28 8.24 9.94
C GLU A 133 0.04 8.13 11.45
N GLU A 134 -0.50 7.09 12.14
CA GLU A 134 -0.29 6.87 13.58
C GLU A 134 -0.31 5.36 13.87
N LEU A 135 0.87 4.74 13.83
CA LEU A 135 1.00 3.29 13.95
C LEU A 135 1.01 2.83 15.42
N PRO A 136 0.28 1.76 15.78
CA PRO A 136 0.27 1.21 17.14
C PRO A 136 1.52 0.35 17.40
N LEU A 137 2.69 0.94 17.14
CA LEU A 137 4.01 0.30 17.22
C LEU A 137 5.01 1.20 17.95
N ALA A 138 5.94 0.59 18.66
CA ALA A 138 7.02 1.32 19.33
C ALA A 138 8.05 1.86 18.31
N ASP A 139 8.81 2.88 18.72
CA ASP A 139 9.93 3.41 17.94
C ASP A 139 10.98 2.32 17.71
N ALA A 140 11.57 2.33 16.53
CA ALA A 140 12.65 1.44 16.13
C ALA A 140 12.38 -0.04 16.44
N SER A 141 11.15 -0.51 16.19
CA SER A 141 10.68 -1.86 16.52
C SER A 141 10.58 -2.80 15.31
N VAL A 142 10.62 -2.28 14.07
CA VAL A 142 10.45 -3.09 12.86
C VAL A 142 11.66 -3.03 11.93
N ASP A 143 11.85 -4.07 11.12
CA ASP A 143 12.96 -4.20 10.18
C ASP A 143 12.59 -3.69 8.79
N CYS A 144 11.33 -3.87 8.38
CA CYS A 144 10.83 -3.43 7.10
C CYS A 144 9.41 -2.87 7.19
N VAL A 145 9.16 -1.78 6.48
CA VAL A 145 7.83 -1.22 6.21
C VAL A 145 7.50 -1.49 4.75
N ILE A 146 6.33 -2.08 4.49
CA ILE A 146 5.80 -2.30 3.15
C ILE A 146 4.47 -1.56 2.97
N SER A 147 4.11 -1.22 1.72
CA SER A 147 2.80 -0.66 1.37
C SER A 147 2.51 -0.80 -0.11
N ASN A 148 1.26 -0.98 -0.49
CA ASN A 148 0.84 -1.18 -1.88
C ASN A 148 -0.41 -0.38 -2.25
N GLY A 149 -0.22 0.77 -2.91
CA GLY A 149 -1.31 1.60 -3.43
C GLY A 149 -2.12 2.35 -2.39
N VAL A 150 -1.55 2.65 -1.23
CA VAL A 150 -2.27 3.24 -0.09
C VAL A 150 -1.83 4.66 0.23
N ILE A 151 -0.53 4.96 0.19
CA ILE A 151 -0.01 6.26 0.63
C ILE A 151 -0.52 7.39 -0.26
N ASN A 152 -0.78 7.13 -1.54
CA ASN A 152 -1.41 8.10 -2.43
C ASN A 152 -2.79 8.57 -1.92
N LEU A 153 -3.51 7.77 -1.14
CA LEU A 153 -4.83 8.10 -0.59
C LEU A 153 -4.76 9.04 0.62
N VAL A 154 -3.59 9.23 1.22
CA VAL A 154 -3.42 10.10 2.39
C VAL A 154 -3.07 11.52 1.95
N PRO A 155 -3.79 12.57 2.45
CA PRO A 155 -3.50 13.95 2.10
C PRO A 155 -2.12 14.43 2.55
N ASP A 156 -1.68 14.07 3.76
CA ASP A 156 -0.39 14.45 4.34
C ASP A 156 0.60 13.28 4.32
N LYS A 157 1.18 13.01 3.14
CA LYS A 157 2.15 11.93 2.94
C LYS A 157 3.43 12.08 3.78
N PRO A 158 3.98 13.28 4.01
CA PRO A 158 5.09 13.49 4.94
C PRO A 158 4.87 12.87 6.32
N VAL A 159 3.67 12.95 6.87
CA VAL A 159 3.35 12.32 8.18
C VAL A 159 3.46 10.81 8.12
N VAL A 160 3.01 10.18 7.02
CA VAL A 160 3.14 8.72 6.84
C VAL A 160 4.60 8.30 6.78
N PHE A 161 5.43 9.03 6.03
CA PHE A 161 6.87 8.70 5.93
C PHE A 161 7.61 8.96 7.24
N ALA A 162 7.25 10.01 7.99
CA ALA A 162 7.81 10.26 9.32
C ALA A 162 7.44 9.14 10.30
N GLU A 163 6.21 8.64 10.23
CA GLU A 163 5.73 7.54 11.06
C GLU A 163 6.40 6.20 10.68
N ALA A 164 6.56 5.93 9.39
CA ALA A 164 7.35 4.80 8.91
C ALA A 164 8.80 4.88 9.40
N ALA A 165 9.41 6.06 9.34
CA ALA A 165 10.75 6.28 9.88
C ALA A 165 10.82 6.07 11.38
N ARG A 166 9.80 6.50 12.15
CA ARG A 166 9.76 6.33 13.61
C ARG A 166 9.79 4.85 14.00
N VAL A 167 8.96 4.02 13.36
CA VAL A 167 8.86 2.60 13.73
C VAL A 167 10.02 1.75 13.23
N LEU A 168 10.67 2.13 12.12
CA LEU A 168 11.82 1.41 11.57
C LEU A 168 13.06 1.54 12.47
N ARG A 169 13.81 0.45 12.60
CA ARG A 169 15.16 0.45 13.14
C ARG A 169 16.11 1.23 12.23
N GLN A 170 17.27 1.62 12.74
CA GLN A 170 18.36 2.13 11.90
C GLN A 170 18.76 1.10 10.85
N GLY A 171 18.91 1.54 9.59
CA GLY A 171 19.16 0.65 8.46
C GLY A 171 17.94 -0.16 8.01
N GLY A 172 16.78 0.02 8.66
CA GLY A 172 15.52 -0.61 8.24
C GLY A 172 15.07 -0.11 6.88
N ARG A 173 14.23 -0.90 6.21
CA ARG A 173 13.82 -0.69 4.81
C ARG A 173 12.38 -0.22 4.70
N LEU A 174 12.15 0.73 3.79
CA LEU A 174 10.83 1.10 3.27
C LEU A 174 10.75 0.60 1.83
N ALA A 175 9.91 -0.39 1.56
CA ALA A 175 9.71 -0.98 0.24
C ALA A 175 8.24 -0.89 -0.14
N ILE A 176 7.91 -0.01 -1.07
CA ILE A 176 6.53 0.34 -1.39
C ILE A 176 6.26 0.35 -2.88
N ALA A 177 4.99 0.15 -3.27
CA ALA A 177 4.47 0.48 -4.58
C ALA A 177 3.34 1.49 -4.45
N ASP A 178 3.35 2.54 -5.26
CA ASP A 178 2.33 3.59 -5.17
C ASP A 178 2.08 4.30 -6.50
N ILE A 179 0.96 5.03 -6.57
CA ILE A 179 0.57 5.84 -7.72
C ILE A 179 1.10 7.26 -7.54
N ILE A 180 1.84 7.73 -8.54
CA ILE A 180 2.41 9.08 -8.59
C ILE A 180 2.09 9.76 -9.93
N THR A 181 2.48 11.02 -10.08
CA THR A 181 2.36 11.75 -11.35
C THR A 181 3.72 12.30 -11.79
N GLU A 182 3.87 12.52 -13.09
CA GLU A 182 5.03 13.26 -13.64
C GLU A 182 4.80 14.76 -13.55
N GLN A 183 3.55 15.20 -13.68
CA GLN A 183 3.17 16.62 -13.66
C GLN A 183 2.23 16.89 -12.47
N GLN A 184 2.28 18.11 -11.96
CA GLN A 184 1.39 18.53 -10.89
C GLN A 184 -0.07 18.48 -11.34
N LEU A 185 -0.91 17.86 -10.52
CA LEU A 185 -2.37 17.83 -10.72
C LEU A 185 -2.97 19.21 -10.49
N THR A 186 -4.04 19.53 -11.21
CA THR A 186 -4.79 20.78 -11.00
C THR A 186 -5.63 20.70 -9.71
N ASP A 187 -5.93 21.85 -9.10
CA ASP A 187 -6.77 21.93 -7.90
C ASP A 187 -8.12 21.22 -8.08
N ALA A 188 -8.72 21.30 -9.27
CA ALA A 188 -9.97 20.61 -9.57
C ALA A 188 -9.88 19.07 -9.47
N VAL A 189 -8.69 18.52 -9.69
CA VAL A 189 -8.43 17.07 -9.52
C VAL A 189 -8.11 16.76 -8.06
N VAL A 190 -7.24 17.55 -7.45
CA VAL A 190 -6.81 17.38 -6.05
C VAL A 190 -7.95 17.56 -5.05
N CYS A 191 -8.92 18.44 -5.32
CA CYS A 191 -10.05 18.68 -4.43
C CYS A 191 -11.23 17.70 -4.62
N ASN A 192 -11.11 16.72 -5.52
CA ASN A 192 -12.18 15.79 -5.83
C ASN A 192 -11.97 14.44 -5.12
N ALA A 193 -12.76 14.17 -4.06
CA ALA A 193 -12.67 12.96 -3.26
C ALA A 193 -12.95 11.67 -4.06
N ASP A 194 -13.76 11.70 -5.13
CA ASP A 194 -13.96 10.53 -6.00
C ASP A 194 -12.73 10.20 -6.82
N LEU A 195 -11.97 11.22 -7.25
CA LEU A 195 -10.69 11.01 -7.92
C LEU A 195 -9.61 10.50 -6.96
N TRP A 196 -9.66 10.89 -5.69
CA TRP A 196 -8.79 10.34 -4.66
C TRP A 196 -9.07 8.86 -4.44
N ALA A 197 -10.32 8.49 -4.19
CA ALA A 197 -10.70 7.09 -4.03
C ALA A 197 -10.31 6.23 -5.25
N SER A 198 -10.17 6.87 -6.42
CA SER A 198 -9.70 6.24 -7.67
C SER A 198 -8.17 6.26 -7.83
N CYS A 199 -7.40 6.51 -6.77
CA CYS A 199 -5.93 6.61 -6.76
C CYS A 199 -5.34 7.69 -7.70
N ILE A 200 -6.13 8.70 -8.11
CA ILE A 200 -5.68 9.77 -9.01
C ILE A 200 -5.51 11.08 -8.25
N GLY A 201 -6.57 11.51 -7.52
CA GLY A 201 -6.61 12.83 -6.90
C GLY A 201 -5.52 13.06 -5.85
N GLY A 202 -5.08 11.99 -5.20
CA GLY A 202 -4.00 12.01 -4.22
C GLY A 202 -2.62 11.67 -4.75
N ALA A 203 -2.48 11.35 -6.05
CA ALA A 203 -1.17 11.06 -6.64
C ALA A 203 -0.28 12.32 -6.60
N ALA A 204 0.81 12.24 -5.85
CA ALA A 204 1.78 13.34 -5.76
C ALA A 204 2.71 13.33 -6.97
N GLN A 205 3.27 14.49 -7.32
CA GLN A 205 4.33 14.55 -8.31
C GLN A 205 5.55 13.76 -7.82
N GLN A 206 6.19 13.00 -8.70
CA GLN A 206 7.28 12.08 -8.35
C GLN A 206 8.38 12.74 -7.51
N GLU A 207 8.85 13.90 -7.91
CA GLU A 207 9.91 14.62 -7.20
C GLU A 207 9.47 15.01 -5.77
N VAL A 208 8.21 15.48 -5.61
CA VAL A 208 7.65 15.85 -4.31
C VAL A 208 7.48 14.61 -3.41
N TYR A 209 7.07 13.49 -4.00
CA TYR A 209 6.92 12.22 -3.30
C TYR A 209 8.25 11.70 -2.77
N LEU A 210 9.28 11.68 -3.62
CA LEU A 210 10.63 11.24 -3.23
C LEU A 210 11.27 12.19 -2.21
N GLN A 211 11.09 13.51 -2.38
CA GLN A 211 11.56 14.49 -1.40
C GLN A 211 10.90 14.31 -0.03
N ALA A 212 9.62 13.93 0.02
CA ALA A 212 8.94 13.63 1.28
C ALA A 212 9.55 12.40 1.99
N ILE A 213 9.92 11.36 1.23
CA ILE A 213 10.64 10.18 1.73
C ILE A 213 12.00 10.61 2.31
N GLU A 214 12.79 11.35 1.55
CA GLU A 214 14.12 11.79 1.97
C GLU A 214 14.08 12.73 3.18
N SER A 215 13.08 13.64 3.22
CA SER A 215 12.87 14.54 4.35
C SER A 215 12.48 13.83 5.66
N ALA A 216 11.94 12.63 5.57
CA ALA A 216 11.65 11.77 6.72
C ALA A 216 12.86 10.99 7.24
N GLY A 217 14.06 11.18 6.65
CA GLY A 217 15.29 10.55 7.08
C GLY A 217 15.63 9.25 6.35
N PHE A 218 15.12 9.08 5.13
CA PHE A 218 15.47 7.95 4.28
C PHE A 218 16.48 8.35 3.19
N THR A 219 17.23 7.36 2.72
CA THR A 219 17.94 7.41 1.43
C THR A 219 17.19 6.55 0.43
N VAL A 220 16.75 7.12 -0.68
CA VAL A 220 16.16 6.36 -1.79
C VAL A 220 17.24 5.56 -2.50
N VAL A 221 17.08 4.24 -2.52
CA VAL A 221 18.06 3.28 -3.08
C VAL A 221 17.69 2.89 -4.50
N SER A 222 16.40 2.67 -4.76
CA SER A 222 15.91 2.21 -6.07
C SER A 222 14.51 2.72 -6.34
N ILE A 223 14.24 3.02 -7.61
CA ILE A 223 12.92 3.39 -8.13
C ILE A 223 12.71 2.58 -9.41
N ARG A 224 11.51 2.02 -9.57
CA ARG A 224 11.14 1.23 -10.75
C ARG A 224 9.71 1.55 -11.16
N ASP A 225 9.47 1.78 -12.45
CA ASP A 225 8.11 1.87 -13.01
C ASP A 225 7.46 0.48 -13.01
N ASN A 226 6.19 0.40 -12.63
CA ASN A 226 5.42 -0.84 -12.60
C ASN A 226 4.53 -0.98 -13.84
N ALA A 227 4.29 -2.22 -14.26
CA ALA A 227 3.34 -2.55 -15.31
C ALA A 227 1.89 -2.48 -14.77
N TYR A 228 1.42 -1.26 -14.49
CA TYR A 228 0.07 -1.01 -14.00
C TYR A 228 -0.83 -0.42 -15.08
N GLU A 229 -2.05 -0.93 -15.19
CA GLU A 229 -3.03 -0.47 -16.19
C GLU A 229 -4.24 0.17 -15.53
N PHE A 230 -4.52 1.41 -15.92
CA PHE A 230 -5.75 2.11 -15.54
C PHE A 230 -6.89 1.65 -16.46
N ILE A 231 -7.97 1.08 -15.89
CA ILE A 231 -9.08 0.52 -16.67
C ILE A 231 -10.18 1.54 -16.98
N SER A 232 -10.41 2.53 -16.11
CA SER A 232 -11.44 3.55 -16.36
C SER A 232 -10.97 4.60 -17.37
N ASP A 233 -11.87 5.11 -18.21
CA ASP A 233 -11.57 6.18 -19.19
C ASP A 233 -11.03 7.44 -18.51
N ARG A 234 -11.55 7.75 -17.34
CA ARG A 234 -11.09 8.89 -16.53
C ARG A 234 -9.63 8.71 -16.08
N ALA A 235 -9.30 7.53 -15.57
CA ALA A 235 -7.94 7.23 -15.12
C ALA A 235 -6.94 7.18 -16.29
N ARG A 236 -7.34 6.58 -17.42
CA ARG A 236 -6.54 6.61 -18.67
C ARG A 236 -6.33 8.04 -19.18
N GLY A 237 -7.36 8.89 -19.09
CA GLY A 237 -7.25 10.30 -19.43
C GLY A 237 -6.29 11.07 -18.54
N ALA A 238 -6.33 10.84 -17.24
CA ALA A 238 -5.40 11.43 -16.27
C ALA A 238 -3.95 10.94 -16.48
N SER A 239 -3.76 9.64 -16.73
CA SER A 239 -2.45 9.07 -17.07
C SER A 239 -1.84 9.77 -18.29
N LYS A 240 -2.60 9.91 -19.39
CA LYS A 240 -2.13 10.59 -20.59
C LYS A 240 -1.82 12.09 -20.36
N ARG A 241 -2.61 12.76 -19.51
CA ARG A 241 -2.49 14.21 -19.32
C ARG A 241 -1.44 14.60 -18.31
N TYR A 242 -1.28 13.84 -17.23
CA TYR A 242 -0.44 14.20 -16.08
C TYR A 242 0.70 13.20 -15.85
N GLY A 243 0.81 12.15 -16.68
CA GLY A 243 1.78 11.08 -16.47
C GLY A 243 1.51 10.30 -15.18
N VAL A 244 0.22 10.01 -14.87
CA VAL A 244 -0.12 9.18 -13.71
C VAL A 244 0.35 7.77 -13.98
N LYS A 245 1.18 7.24 -13.09
CA LYS A 245 1.79 5.92 -13.20
C LYS A 245 2.00 5.27 -11.84
N SER A 246 2.29 3.98 -11.82
CA SER A 246 2.72 3.26 -10.62
C SER A 246 4.23 3.12 -10.60
N ILE A 247 4.83 3.31 -9.42
CA ILE A 247 6.25 3.05 -9.16
C ILE A 247 6.43 2.13 -7.96
N SER A 248 7.52 1.36 -7.95
CA SER A 248 8.04 0.74 -6.73
C SER A 248 9.28 1.48 -6.26
N VAL A 249 9.38 1.72 -4.95
CA VAL A 249 10.48 2.44 -4.32
C VAL A 249 11.06 1.59 -3.20
N LEU A 250 12.38 1.48 -3.18
CA LEU A 250 13.14 1.04 -2.01
C LEU A 250 13.87 2.24 -1.42
N ALA A 251 13.70 2.46 -0.12
CA ALA A 251 14.47 3.42 0.64
C ALA A 251 14.95 2.81 1.96
N THR A 252 16.10 3.27 2.45
CA THR A 252 16.70 2.80 3.71
C THR A 252 16.75 3.94 4.71
N LYS A 253 16.34 3.69 5.95
CA LYS A 253 16.43 4.66 7.04
C LYS A 253 17.88 4.94 7.37
N LEU A 254 18.24 6.22 7.38
CA LEU A 254 19.58 6.68 7.75
C LEU A 254 19.92 6.32 9.22
N ALA A 255 21.22 6.12 9.46
CA ALA A 255 21.76 5.82 10.79
C ALA A 255 21.63 7.02 11.74
#